data_8b3167dda356f1027929b330899e7683
#
_entry.id   8b3167dda356f1027929b330899e7683
#
_cell.length_a   1.000
_cell.length_b   1.000
_cell.length_c   1.000
_cell.angle_alpha   90.00
_cell.angle_beta   90.00
_cell.angle_gamma   90.00
#
_symmetry.space_group_name_H-M   'P 1'
#
loop_
_entity.id
_entity.type
_entity.pdbx_description
1 polymer ?
#
loop_
_entity_poly.entity_id
_entity_poly.type
_entity_poly.pdbx_seq_one_letter_code
_entity_poly.pdbx_strand_id
1 'polypeptide(L)' 'MNLNELGAKTVITVTGEEIEVNATDSVKDTLKRLLQEKGIDSFTILVDGKEMTSTADLPQTFADHEIEVQRYVKAG' A
#
# COMPACT_ATOMS: atom_id res chain seq x y z
N MET A 1 -19.63 -9.93 19.48
CA MET A 1 -18.62 -9.14 18.75
C MET A 1 -17.86 -10.01 17.79
N ASN A 2 -17.65 -9.52 16.63
CA ASN A 2 -16.91 -10.28 15.63
C ASN A 2 -15.42 -9.91 15.71
N LEU A 3 -14.62 -10.86 16.16
CA LEU A 3 -13.18 -10.63 16.31
C LEU A 3 -12.49 -10.37 14.99
N ASN A 4 -13.08 -10.84 13.89
CA ASN A 4 -12.49 -10.60 12.58
C ASN A 4 -12.47 -9.13 12.21
N GLU A 5 -13.40 -8.36 12.71
CA GLU A 5 -13.44 -6.94 12.44
C GLU A 5 -12.28 -6.21 13.10
N LEU A 6 -11.88 -6.67 14.28
CA LEU A 6 -10.78 -6.06 15.00
C LEU A 6 -9.42 -6.47 14.45
N GLY A 7 -9.35 -7.69 13.94
CA GLY A 7 -8.12 -8.22 13.42
C GLY A 7 -8.07 -8.36 11.92
N ALA A 8 -8.96 -7.65 11.20
CA ALA A 8 -9.02 -7.76 9.75
C ALA A 8 -7.70 -7.36 9.12
N LYS A 9 -7.16 -8.25 8.32
CA LYS A 9 -5.90 -8.01 7.64
C LYS A 9 -6.07 -8.15 6.14
N THR A 10 -5.26 -7.45 5.42
CA THR A 10 -5.24 -7.54 3.98
C THR A 10 -3.79 -7.64 3.53
N VAL A 11 -3.59 -8.01 2.29
CA VAL A 11 -2.25 -8.16 1.73
C VAL A 11 -2.06 -7.11 0.66
N ILE A 12 -0.93 -6.44 0.73
CA ILE A 12 -0.53 -5.52 -0.32
C ILE A 12 0.72 -6.07 -0.98
N THR A 13 1.00 -5.61 -2.18
CA THR A 13 2.20 -6.02 -2.90
C THR A 13 3.14 -4.83 -3.00
N VAL A 14 4.37 -5.03 -2.56
CA VAL A 14 5.40 -3.99 -2.63
C VAL A 14 6.59 -4.58 -3.38
N THR A 15 6.83 -4.10 -4.57
CA THR A 15 7.92 -4.55 -5.45
C THR A 15 7.93 -6.08 -5.64
N GLY A 16 6.74 -6.64 -5.80
CA GLY A 16 6.57 -8.07 -6.01
C GLY A 16 6.52 -8.90 -4.74
N GLU A 17 6.67 -8.28 -3.59
CA GLU A 17 6.63 -8.97 -2.30
C GLU A 17 5.29 -8.73 -1.62
N GLU A 18 4.66 -9.79 -1.17
CA GLU A 18 3.40 -9.67 -0.46
C GLU A 18 3.64 -9.31 1.00
N ILE A 19 2.95 -8.29 1.47
CA ILE A 19 3.08 -7.83 2.84
C ILE A 19 1.70 -7.74 3.47
N GLU A 20 1.55 -8.32 4.65
CA GLU A 20 0.30 -8.29 5.37
C GLU A 20 0.20 -6.99 6.18
N VAL A 21 -0.92 -6.31 6.06
CA VAL A 21 -1.20 -5.09 6.80
C VAL A 21 -2.59 -5.16 7.40
N ASN A 22 -2.87 -4.31 8.36
CA ASN A 22 -4.21 -4.22 8.92
C ASN A 22 -5.09 -3.39 8.00
N ALA A 23 -6.30 -3.88 7.75
CA ALA A 23 -7.23 -3.19 6.87
C ALA A 23 -7.58 -1.79 7.36
N THR A 24 -7.48 -1.56 8.66
CA THR A 24 -7.81 -0.27 9.27
C THR A 24 -6.62 0.68 9.36
N ASP A 25 -5.43 0.23 8.98
CA ASP A 25 -4.25 1.09 9.01
C ASP A 25 -4.32 2.17 7.93
N SER A 26 -3.65 3.27 8.20
CA SER A 26 -3.53 4.35 7.23
C SER A 26 -2.65 3.91 6.07
N VAL A 27 -3.16 4.00 4.86
CA VAL A 27 -2.40 3.66 3.66
C VAL A 27 -1.17 4.54 3.57
N LYS A 28 -1.36 5.84 3.71
CA LYS A 28 -0.27 6.80 3.58
C LYS A 28 0.86 6.53 4.58
N ASP A 29 0.51 6.37 5.84
CA ASP A 29 1.52 6.19 6.89
C ASP A 29 2.23 4.85 6.76
N THR A 30 1.47 3.81 6.44
CA THR A 30 2.03 2.47 6.31
C THR A 30 3.00 2.40 5.14
N LEU A 31 2.60 2.93 3.99
CA LEU A 31 3.46 2.91 2.82
C LEU A 31 4.71 3.76 3.02
N LYS A 32 4.55 4.91 3.67
CA LYS A 32 5.71 5.76 3.95
C LYS A 32 6.75 5.00 4.77
N ARG A 33 6.31 4.32 5.81
CA ARG A 33 7.21 3.54 6.65
C ARG A 33 7.87 2.39 5.88
N LEU A 34 7.06 1.64 5.14
CA LEU A 34 7.57 0.49 4.39
C LEU A 34 8.59 0.90 3.34
N LEU A 35 8.31 1.98 2.62
CA LEU A 35 9.21 2.45 1.58
C LEU A 35 10.53 2.95 2.17
N GLN A 36 10.48 3.57 3.34
CA GLN A 36 11.70 3.97 4.02
C GLN A 36 12.52 2.77 4.47
N GLU A 37 11.86 1.76 5.01
CA GLU A 37 12.55 0.55 5.46
C GLU A 37 13.22 -0.18 4.30
N LYS A 38 12.59 -0.16 3.14
CA LYS A 38 13.12 -0.85 1.95
C LYS A 38 14.06 0.01 1.13
N GLY A 39 14.21 1.27 1.48
CA GLY A 39 15.08 2.19 0.76
C GLY A 39 14.60 2.51 -0.65
N ILE A 40 13.29 2.55 -0.85
CA ILE A 40 12.71 2.82 -2.16
C ILE A 40 12.42 4.32 -2.27
N ASP A 41 13.09 4.98 -3.20
CA ASP A 41 12.92 6.42 -3.40
C ASP A 41 11.90 6.76 -4.47
N SER A 42 11.85 5.94 -5.51
CA SER A 42 10.95 6.18 -6.64
C SER A 42 10.01 5.01 -6.79
N PHE A 43 8.72 5.27 -6.82
CA PHE A 43 7.72 4.21 -6.85
C PHE A 43 6.44 4.71 -7.47
N THR A 44 5.63 3.75 -7.91
CA THR A 44 4.28 3.98 -8.40
C THR A 44 3.33 3.20 -7.51
N ILE A 45 2.24 3.83 -7.11
CA ILE A 45 1.23 3.19 -6.29
C ILE A 45 -0.01 2.96 -7.13
N LEU A 46 -0.48 1.71 -7.13
CA LEU A 46 -1.69 1.32 -7.82
C LEU A 46 -2.77 1.00 -6.80
N VAL A 47 -3.93 1.60 -6.94
CA VAL A 47 -5.07 1.34 -6.08
C VAL A 47 -6.17 0.76 -6.97
N ASP A 48 -6.55 -0.49 -6.70
CA ASP A 48 -7.54 -1.22 -7.49
C ASP A 48 -7.17 -1.22 -8.98
N GLY A 49 -5.88 -1.35 -9.25
CA GLY A 49 -5.35 -1.38 -10.61
C GLY A 49 -5.17 -0.03 -11.27
N LYS A 50 -5.48 1.05 -10.54
CA LYS A 50 -5.37 2.40 -11.08
C LYS A 50 -4.17 3.12 -10.49
N GLU A 51 -3.32 3.66 -11.35
CA GLU A 51 -2.14 4.38 -10.92
C GLU A 51 -2.52 5.70 -10.24
N MET A 52 -1.95 5.93 -9.07
CA MET A 52 -2.15 7.15 -8.31
C MET A 52 -0.98 8.10 -8.57
N THR A 53 -1.28 9.33 -8.91
CA THR A 53 -0.24 10.33 -9.20
C THR A 53 0.11 11.17 -7.98
N SER A 54 -0.68 11.09 -6.93
CA SER A 54 -0.47 11.89 -5.73
C SER A 54 -0.87 11.09 -4.50
N THR A 55 -0.14 11.29 -3.40
CA THR A 55 -0.53 10.67 -2.13
C THR A 55 -1.87 11.18 -1.62
N ALA A 56 -2.29 12.35 -2.07
CA ALA A 56 -3.60 12.89 -1.69
C ALA A 56 -4.76 12.07 -2.26
N ASP A 57 -4.51 11.32 -3.33
CA ASP A 57 -5.54 10.49 -3.96
C ASP A 57 -5.67 9.12 -3.33
N LEU A 58 -4.79 8.77 -2.38
CA LEU A 58 -4.83 7.47 -1.74
C LEU A 58 -6.04 7.35 -0.80
N PRO A 59 -6.64 6.14 -0.71
CA PRO A 59 -7.68 5.93 0.29
C PRO A 59 -7.08 6.05 1.68
N GLN A 60 -7.92 6.31 2.67
CA GLN A 60 -7.44 6.47 4.04
C GLN A 60 -6.95 5.16 4.65
N THR A 61 -7.63 4.06 4.33
CA THR A 61 -7.29 2.76 4.87
C THR A 61 -7.20 1.74 3.76
N PHE A 62 -6.67 0.56 4.10
CA PHE A 62 -6.58 -0.54 3.14
C PHE A 62 -7.89 -1.29 2.94
N ALA A 63 -8.91 -1.00 3.73
CA ALA A 63 -10.18 -1.70 3.65
C ALA A 63 -10.80 -1.55 2.26
N ASP A 64 -11.23 -2.68 1.68
CA ASP A 64 -11.91 -2.73 0.38
C ASP A 64 -11.09 -2.23 -0.81
N HIS A 65 -9.78 -2.15 -0.64
CA HIS A 65 -8.90 -1.71 -1.74
C HIS A 65 -7.75 -2.68 -1.93
N GLU A 66 -7.36 -2.86 -3.18
CA GLU A 66 -6.13 -3.57 -3.51
C GLU A 66 -5.04 -2.53 -3.74
N ILE A 67 -3.97 -2.64 -2.99
CA ILE A 67 -2.86 -1.70 -3.08
C ILE A 67 -1.64 -2.45 -3.60
N GLU A 68 -1.01 -1.88 -4.60
CA GLU A 68 0.24 -2.41 -5.12
C GLU A 68 1.23 -1.27 -5.27
N VAL A 69 2.46 -1.50 -4.82
CA VAL A 69 3.54 -0.53 -4.98
C VAL A 69 4.57 -1.14 -5.91
N GLN A 70 4.85 -0.46 -6.99
CA GLN A 70 5.85 -0.89 -7.95
C GLN A 70 7.02 0.07 -7.90
N ARG A 71 8.22 -0.49 -7.92
CA ARG A 71 9.41 0.33 -7.97
C ARG A 71 9.49 0.97 -9.35
N TYR A 72 9.63 2.28 -9.36
CA TYR A 72 9.77 2.99 -10.61
C TYR A 72 11.22 2.87 -11.09
N VAL A 73 11.37 2.28 -12.26
CA VAL A 73 12.68 2.17 -12.89
C VAL A 73 12.68 3.09 -14.10
N LYS A 74 13.48 4.09 -14.04
CA LYS A 74 13.57 5.03 -15.15
C LYS A 74 14.29 4.34 -16.29
N ALA A 75 13.58 4.18 -17.40
CA ALA A 75 14.18 3.64 -18.61
C ALA A 75 15.09 4.71 -19.19
N GLY A 76 16.33 4.37 -19.31
CA GLY A 76 17.15 5.39 -19.75
C GLY A 76 18.26 5.22 -20.52
#